data_97ba50e637eac2cf0bce5b71bfeee7e3
#
_entry.id   97ba50e637eac2cf0bce5b71bfeee7e3
#
_cell.length_a   1.000
_cell.length_b   1.000
_cell.length_c   1.000
_cell.angle_alpha   90.00
_cell.angle_beta   90.00
_cell.angle_gamma   90.00
#
_symmetry.space_group_name_H-M   'P 1'
#
loop_
_entity.id
_entity.type
_entity.pdbx_description
1 polymer ?
#
loop_
_entity_poly.entity_id
_entity_poly.type
_entity_poly.pdbx_seq_one_letter_code
_entity_poly.pdbx_strand_id
1 'polypeptide(L)'
;MHRERPVVTESPEQLKALLNHETQRQKRQRLHALYLFASDQATTRQAVAQLLGVHRETIGRWMACYATGGLPALLDIYVAAGKPPSLPAAVLADLEQQLRRPEGFPSHEAIRVWLIQTHQITINGKTLHKMIRRRFGAKPKVARPSDIKKR
;
A
#
# COMPACT_ATOMS: atom_id res chain seq x y z
N MET A 1 -28.72 20.55 -16.53
CA MET A 1 -27.42 21.18 -16.86
C MET A 1 -26.53 20.17 -17.58
N HIS A 2 -26.37 20.29 -18.87
CA HIS A 2 -25.34 19.57 -19.62
C HIS A 2 -23.99 20.15 -19.21
N ARG A 3 -23.25 19.41 -18.36
CA ARG A 3 -21.86 19.75 -18.12
C ARG A 3 -21.09 19.42 -19.40
N GLU A 4 -20.43 20.41 -19.94
CA GLU A 4 -19.61 20.32 -21.15
C GLU A 4 -18.67 19.11 -21.11
N ARG A 5 -18.46 18.53 -22.28
CA ARG A 5 -17.49 17.45 -22.49
C ARG A 5 -16.11 17.94 -22.02
N PRO A 6 -15.38 17.15 -21.24
CA PRO A 6 -14.02 17.57 -20.86
C PRO A 6 -13.13 17.65 -22.10
N VAL A 7 -12.45 18.78 -22.24
CA VAL A 7 -11.47 18.98 -23.31
C VAL A 7 -10.20 18.23 -22.92
N VAL A 8 -9.83 17.21 -23.70
CA VAL A 8 -8.59 16.46 -23.55
C VAL A 8 -7.58 17.01 -24.55
N THR A 9 -6.41 17.42 -24.08
CA THR A 9 -5.37 18.07 -24.90
C THR A 9 -4.44 17.05 -25.57
N GLU A 10 -4.28 15.88 -24.98
CA GLU A 10 -3.44 14.80 -25.51
C GLU A 10 -4.15 14.02 -26.61
N SER A 11 -3.38 13.57 -27.60
CA SER A 11 -3.92 12.72 -28.66
C SER A 11 -4.24 11.30 -28.14
N PRO A 12 -5.20 10.60 -28.78
CA PRO A 12 -5.51 9.21 -28.43
C PRO A 12 -4.29 8.29 -28.50
N GLU A 13 -3.39 8.50 -29.44
CA GLU A 13 -2.16 7.72 -29.63
C GLU A 13 -1.19 7.92 -28.45
N GLN A 14 -1.01 9.16 -28.01
CA GLN A 14 -0.17 9.50 -26.87
C GLN A 14 -0.73 8.85 -25.58
N LEU A 15 -2.04 8.97 -25.36
CA LEU A 15 -2.68 8.36 -24.19
C LEU A 15 -2.60 6.84 -24.21
N LYS A 16 -2.74 6.22 -25.39
CA LYS A 16 -2.59 4.78 -25.58
C LYS A 16 -1.17 4.31 -25.27
N ALA A 17 -0.15 5.05 -25.72
CA ALA A 17 1.24 4.77 -25.40
C ALA A 17 1.50 4.83 -23.89
N LEU A 18 1.06 5.90 -23.21
CA LEU A 18 1.16 6.03 -21.76
C LEU A 18 0.45 4.89 -21.03
N LEU A 19 -0.73 4.50 -21.51
CA LEU A 19 -1.54 3.43 -20.93
C LEU A 19 -0.84 2.06 -21.01
N ASN A 20 -0.11 1.80 -22.08
CA ASN A 20 0.64 0.56 -22.27
C ASN A 20 1.86 0.46 -21.34
N HIS A 21 2.49 1.59 -21.02
CA HIS A 21 3.68 1.64 -20.15
C HIS A 21 3.33 1.79 -18.66
N GLU A 22 2.10 2.23 -18.31
CA GLU A 22 1.72 2.44 -16.92
C GLU A 22 1.43 1.12 -16.20
N THR A 23 2.15 0.88 -15.11
CA THR A 23 2.02 -0.34 -14.29
C THR A 23 1.10 -0.14 -13.08
N GLN A 24 0.96 1.10 -12.59
CA GLN A 24 0.12 1.39 -11.45
C GLN A 24 -1.36 1.38 -11.86
N ARG A 25 -2.12 0.44 -11.29
CA ARG A 25 -3.54 0.25 -11.59
C ARG A 25 -4.36 1.55 -11.55
N GLN A 26 -4.16 2.38 -10.52
CA GLN A 26 -4.94 3.61 -10.36
C GLN A 26 -4.62 4.65 -11.44
N LYS A 27 -3.34 4.83 -11.78
CA LYS A 27 -2.92 5.73 -12.86
C LYS A 27 -3.41 5.24 -14.20
N ARG A 28 -3.27 3.94 -14.46
CA ARG A 28 -3.76 3.30 -15.67
C ARG A 28 -5.26 3.50 -15.86
N GLN A 29 -6.06 3.39 -14.81
CA GLN A 29 -7.50 3.60 -14.87
C GLN A 29 -7.86 5.06 -15.17
N ARG A 30 -7.12 6.04 -14.63
CA ARG A 30 -7.29 7.46 -14.93
C ARG A 30 -6.89 7.80 -16.37
N LEU A 31 -5.79 7.26 -16.86
CA LEU A 31 -5.37 7.39 -18.26
C LEU A 31 -6.39 6.78 -19.21
N HIS A 32 -6.96 5.63 -18.86
CA HIS A 32 -7.99 4.97 -19.67
C HIS A 32 -9.25 5.84 -19.77
N ALA A 33 -9.65 6.53 -18.70
CA ALA A 33 -10.76 7.48 -18.77
C ALA A 33 -10.50 8.60 -19.76
N LEU A 34 -9.30 9.21 -19.78
CA LEU A 34 -8.92 10.22 -20.77
C LEU A 34 -8.92 9.67 -22.19
N TYR A 35 -8.34 8.47 -22.37
CA TYR A 35 -8.31 7.81 -23.67
C TYR A 35 -9.71 7.60 -24.26
N LEU A 36 -10.66 7.16 -23.44
CA LEU A 36 -12.05 6.96 -23.88
C LEU A 36 -12.71 8.27 -24.32
N PHE A 37 -12.42 9.39 -23.66
CA PHE A 37 -12.88 10.71 -24.08
C PHE A 37 -12.17 11.20 -25.34
N ALA A 38 -10.85 11.04 -25.43
CA ALA A 38 -10.06 11.51 -26.55
C ALA A 38 -10.34 10.74 -27.84
N SER A 39 -10.59 9.44 -27.75
CA SER A 39 -10.89 8.55 -28.88
C SER A 39 -12.36 8.51 -29.27
N ASP A 40 -13.21 9.35 -28.69
CA ASP A 40 -14.66 9.37 -28.91
C ASP A 40 -15.40 8.04 -28.63
N GLN A 41 -14.76 7.09 -27.97
CA GLN A 41 -15.40 5.84 -27.59
C GLN A 41 -16.48 6.02 -26.52
N ALA A 42 -16.36 7.08 -25.72
CA ALA A 42 -17.40 7.48 -24.78
C ALA A 42 -17.41 9.00 -24.62
N THR A 43 -18.55 9.62 -24.86
CA THR A 43 -18.73 11.07 -24.83
C THR A 43 -19.25 11.60 -23.49
N THR A 44 -19.77 10.73 -22.65
CA THR A 44 -20.37 11.12 -21.37
C THR A 44 -19.63 10.49 -20.18
N ARG A 45 -19.61 11.19 -19.04
CA ARG A 45 -19.04 10.66 -17.78
C ARG A 45 -19.73 9.37 -17.34
N GLN A 46 -21.03 9.21 -17.65
CA GLN A 46 -21.77 8.00 -17.32
C GLN A 46 -21.28 6.82 -18.15
N ALA A 47 -21.08 6.99 -19.45
CA ALA A 47 -20.59 5.94 -20.33
C ALA A 47 -19.17 5.49 -19.94
N VAL A 48 -18.25 6.45 -19.68
CA VAL A 48 -16.90 6.15 -19.21
C VAL A 48 -16.93 5.41 -17.87
N ALA A 49 -17.79 5.83 -16.94
CA ALA A 49 -17.94 5.20 -15.64
C ALA A 49 -18.39 3.74 -15.76
N GLN A 50 -19.35 3.46 -16.64
CA GLN A 50 -19.82 2.10 -16.93
C GLN A 50 -18.71 1.23 -17.53
N LEU A 51 -17.98 1.75 -18.51
CA LEU A 51 -16.88 1.02 -19.15
C LEU A 51 -15.73 0.67 -18.18
N LEU A 52 -15.45 1.58 -17.24
CA LEU A 52 -14.36 1.40 -16.28
C LEU A 52 -14.80 0.73 -14.96
N GLY A 53 -16.11 0.46 -14.78
CA GLY A 53 -16.62 -0.12 -13.55
C GLY A 53 -16.46 0.78 -12.32
N VAL A 54 -16.58 2.11 -12.48
CA VAL A 54 -16.45 3.09 -11.41
C VAL A 54 -17.69 3.97 -11.31
N HIS A 55 -17.84 4.69 -10.19
CA HIS A 55 -18.94 5.62 -10.04
C HIS A 55 -18.76 6.87 -10.92
N ARG A 56 -19.84 7.41 -11.48
CA ARG A 56 -19.84 8.62 -12.33
C ARG A 56 -19.14 9.82 -11.68
N GLU A 57 -19.31 9.99 -10.37
CA GLU A 57 -18.66 11.08 -9.64
C GLU A 57 -17.14 10.92 -9.58
N THR A 58 -16.62 9.68 -9.60
CA THR A 58 -15.19 9.41 -9.66
C THR A 58 -14.62 9.95 -10.97
N ILE A 59 -15.28 9.70 -12.08
CA ILE A 59 -14.91 10.28 -13.38
C ILE A 59 -14.98 11.82 -13.32
N GLY A 60 -16.03 12.36 -12.69
CA GLY A 60 -16.16 13.81 -12.50
C GLY A 60 -15.00 14.44 -11.75
N ARG A 61 -14.54 13.81 -10.66
CA ARG A 61 -13.37 14.26 -9.88
C ARG A 61 -12.07 14.15 -10.68
N TRP A 62 -11.89 13.08 -11.45
CA TRP A 62 -10.70 12.93 -12.29
C TRP A 62 -10.63 14.00 -13.37
N MET A 63 -11.76 14.29 -14.01
CA MET A 63 -11.82 15.35 -15.03
C MET A 63 -11.63 16.74 -14.44
N ALA A 64 -12.13 17.00 -13.25
CA ALA A 64 -11.85 18.25 -12.53
C ALA A 64 -10.36 18.40 -12.20
N CYS A 65 -9.73 17.34 -11.72
CA CYS A 65 -8.31 17.31 -11.44
C CYS A 65 -7.47 17.53 -12.70
N TYR A 66 -7.84 16.88 -13.79
CA TYR A 66 -7.21 17.08 -15.10
C TYR A 66 -7.39 18.50 -15.62
N ALA A 67 -8.57 19.09 -15.51
CA ALA A 67 -8.84 20.47 -15.93
C ALA A 67 -8.01 21.51 -15.14
N THR A 68 -7.65 21.19 -13.89
CA THR A 68 -6.87 22.11 -13.05
C THR A 68 -5.38 22.09 -13.34
N GLY A 69 -4.80 20.93 -13.63
CA GLY A 69 -3.34 20.79 -13.78
C GLY A 69 -2.90 19.73 -14.79
N GLY A 70 -3.77 19.32 -15.70
CA GLY A 70 -3.43 18.39 -16.79
C GLY A 70 -3.09 16.97 -16.32
N LEU A 71 -2.35 16.25 -17.16
CA LEU A 71 -1.87 14.89 -16.85
C LEU A 71 -1.09 14.79 -15.54
N PRO A 72 -0.16 15.70 -15.21
CA PRO A 72 0.58 15.61 -13.96
C PRO A 72 -0.34 15.59 -12.74
N ALA A 73 -1.31 16.51 -12.67
CA ALA A 73 -2.27 16.58 -11.57
C ALA A 73 -3.20 15.36 -11.53
N LEU A 74 -3.60 14.84 -12.68
CA LEU A 74 -4.41 13.63 -12.74
C LEU A 74 -3.65 12.40 -12.25
N LEU A 75 -2.37 12.27 -12.55
CA LEU A 75 -1.52 11.13 -12.23
C LEU A 75 -0.83 11.27 -10.87
N ASP A 76 -0.92 12.42 -10.22
CA ASP A 76 -0.50 12.59 -8.84
C ASP A 76 -1.53 11.93 -7.92
N ILE A 77 -1.23 10.69 -7.53
CA ILE A 77 -2.09 9.92 -6.64
C ILE A 77 -1.51 9.99 -5.23
N TYR A 78 -2.17 10.78 -4.38
CA TYR A 78 -1.85 10.78 -2.97
C TYR A 78 -2.16 9.41 -2.37
N VAL A 79 -1.11 8.71 -1.98
CA VAL A 79 -1.21 7.50 -1.16
C VAL A 79 -0.97 7.93 0.28
N ALA A 80 -2.03 7.93 1.08
CA ALA A 80 -1.89 8.23 2.50
C ALA A 80 -0.84 7.29 3.10
N ALA A 81 0.10 7.86 3.87
CA ALA A 81 1.00 7.06 4.67
C ALA A 81 0.15 6.13 5.54
N GLY A 82 0.30 4.83 5.38
CA GLY A 82 -0.44 3.85 6.17
C GLY A 82 -0.22 4.05 7.67
N LYS A 83 -0.86 3.22 8.50
CA LYS A 83 -0.61 3.22 9.94
C LYS A 83 0.90 3.19 10.21
N PRO A 84 1.42 4.11 11.03
CA PRO A 84 2.85 4.10 11.38
C PRO A 84 3.25 2.73 11.95
N PRO A 85 4.49 2.28 11.69
CA PRO A 85 4.96 1.03 12.25
C PRO A 85 4.83 1.02 13.77
N SER A 86 4.47 -0.13 14.32
CA SER A 86 4.25 -0.30 15.78
C SER A 86 5.52 -0.11 16.60
N LEU A 87 6.69 -0.17 15.98
CA LEU A 87 8.00 0.10 16.57
C LEU A 87 8.76 1.10 15.71
N PRO A 88 9.47 2.08 16.32
CA PRO A 88 10.38 2.97 15.62
C PRO A 88 11.50 2.22 14.90
N ALA A 89 12.06 2.80 13.84
CA ALA A 89 13.12 2.18 13.04
C ALA A 89 14.37 1.83 13.87
N ALA A 90 14.77 2.69 14.80
CA ALA A 90 15.91 2.44 15.70
C ALA A 90 15.67 1.20 16.58
N VAL A 91 14.48 1.08 17.16
CA VAL A 91 14.11 -0.07 18.00
C VAL A 91 14.04 -1.37 17.20
N LEU A 92 13.60 -1.28 15.94
CA LEU A 92 13.61 -2.43 15.02
C LEU A 92 15.03 -2.89 14.68
N ALA A 93 15.97 -1.94 14.49
CA ALA A 93 17.39 -2.27 14.26
C ALA A 93 18.03 -2.95 15.48
N ASP A 94 17.77 -2.43 16.68
CA ASP A 94 18.26 -3.01 17.92
C ASP A 94 17.68 -4.42 18.14
N LEU A 95 16.38 -4.58 17.90
CA LEU A 95 15.72 -5.89 18.00
C LEU A 95 16.32 -6.89 17.00
N GLU A 96 16.58 -6.48 15.78
CA GLU A 96 17.22 -7.33 14.76
C GLU A 96 18.62 -7.77 15.22
N GLN A 97 19.41 -6.85 15.76
CA GLN A 97 20.73 -7.15 16.29
C GLN A 97 20.67 -8.16 17.46
N GLN A 98 19.72 -7.99 18.36
CA GLN A 98 19.53 -8.93 19.47
C GLN A 98 19.06 -10.31 18.99
N LEU A 99 18.18 -10.37 17.99
CA LEU A 99 17.71 -11.64 17.43
C LEU A 99 18.80 -12.41 16.66
N ARG A 100 19.83 -11.71 16.15
CA ARG A 100 20.97 -12.33 15.46
C ARG A 100 22.02 -12.91 16.43
N ARG A 101 21.97 -12.56 17.71
CA ARG A 101 22.89 -13.12 18.72
C ARG A 101 22.62 -14.62 18.91
N PRO A 102 23.67 -15.42 19.18
CA PRO A 102 23.53 -16.88 19.42
C PRO A 102 22.57 -17.19 20.58
N GLU A 103 22.54 -16.33 21.59
CA GLU A 103 21.74 -16.45 22.78
C GLU A 103 20.28 -16.06 22.50
N GLY A 104 20.04 -15.06 21.61
CA GLY A 104 18.75 -14.61 21.17
C GLY A 104 17.73 -14.42 22.31
N PHE A 105 16.44 -14.49 21.96
CA PHE A 105 15.38 -14.48 22.96
C PHE A 105 14.75 -15.88 23.10
N PRO A 106 14.54 -16.37 24.31
CA PRO A 106 13.93 -17.68 24.54
C PRO A 106 12.44 -17.70 24.16
N SER A 107 11.76 -16.56 24.20
CA SER A 107 10.33 -16.46 23.91
C SER A 107 9.93 -15.08 23.40
N HIS A 108 8.73 -14.98 22.82
CA HIS A 108 8.14 -13.69 22.45
C HIS A 108 7.86 -12.81 23.67
N GLU A 109 7.58 -13.41 24.82
CA GLU A 109 7.39 -12.67 26.08
C GLU A 109 8.70 -12.04 26.55
N ALA A 110 9.82 -12.74 26.42
CA ALA A 110 11.15 -12.17 26.73
C ALA A 110 11.44 -10.94 25.84
N ILE A 111 11.02 -10.97 24.58
CA ILE A 111 11.14 -9.80 23.69
C ILE A 111 10.25 -8.65 24.17
N ARG A 112 9.03 -8.92 24.62
CA ARG A 112 8.14 -7.88 25.17
C ARG A 112 8.75 -7.22 26.41
N VAL A 113 9.24 -8.03 27.34
CA VAL A 113 9.90 -7.54 28.56
C VAL A 113 11.12 -6.69 28.20
N TRP A 114 11.95 -7.14 27.27
CA TRP A 114 13.10 -6.38 26.79
C TRP A 114 12.69 -5.04 26.16
N LEU A 115 11.66 -5.01 25.32
CA LEU A 115 11.13 -3.77 24.73
C LEU A 115 10.65 -2.78 25.78
N ILE A 116 10.00 -3.27 26.84
CA ILE A 116 9.53 -2.41 27.94
C ILE A 116 10.73 -1.88 28.74
N GLN A 117 11.68 -2.73 29.08
CA GLN A 117 12.83 -2.36 29.94
C GLN A 117 13.83 -1.46 29.22
N THR A 118 14.11 -1.71 27.93
CA THR A 118 15.15 -1.01 27.19
C THR A 118 14.61 0.22 26.46
N HIS A 119 13.42 0.12 25.90
CA HIS A 119 12.84 1.16 25.04
C HIS A 119 11.56 1.78 25.56
N GLN A 120 11.05 1.31 26.73
CA GLN A 120 9.80 1.77 27.34
C GLN A 120 8.58 1.64 26.41
N ILE A 121 8.61 0.66 25.51
CA ILE A 121 7.56 0.42 24.52
C ILE A 121 6.74 -0.80 24.90
N THR A 122 5.42 -0.59 25.05
CA THR A 122 4.46 -1.68 25.26
C THR A 122 3.84 -2.07 23.92
N ILE A 123 3.94 -3.35 23.55
CA ILE A 123 3.37 -3.88 22.31
C ILE A 123 2.50 -5.10 22.60
N ASN A 124 1.40 -5.24 21.88
CA ASN A 124 0.55 -6.42 21.98
C ASN A 124 1.29 -7.67 21.48
N GLY A 125 1.22 -8.78 22.23
CA GLY A 125 1.92 -10.03 21.91
C GLY A 125 1.59 -10.59 20.53
N LYS A 126 0.33 -10.52 20.08
CA LYS A 126 -0.08 -10.95 18.73
C LYS A 126 0.57 -10.10 17.64
N THR A 127 0.65 -8.78 17.86
CA THR A 127 1.29 -7.84 16.94
C THR A 127 2.79 -8.11 16.85
N LEU A 128 3.45 -8.29 17.99
CA LEU A 128 4.89 -8.63 18.05
C LEU A 128 5.19 -9.94 17.34
N HIS A 129 4.44 -11.00 17.63
CA HIS A 129 4.59 -12.30 16.98
C HIS A 129 4.48 -12.21 15.47
N LYS A 130 3.44 -11.53 14.97
CA LYS A 130 3.22 -11.35 13.54
C LYS A 130 4.34 -10.55 12.88
N MET A 131 4.85 -9.53 13.55
CA MET A 131 5.93 -8.67 13.07
C MET A 131 7.25 -9.44 12.99
N ILE A 132 7.63 -10.16 14.06
CA ILE A 132 8.86 -10.95 14.11
C ILE A 132 8.86 -12.02 13.02
N ARG A 133 7.75 -12.74 12.87
CA ARG A 133 7.63 -13.78 11.85
C ARG A 133 7.71 -13.24 10.42
N ARG A 134 7.08 -12.09 10.16
CA ARG A 134 7.03 -11.51 8.80
C ARG A 134 8.32 -10.80 8.41
N ARG A 135 8.93 -10.07 9.36
CA ARG A 135 10.07 -9.21 9.06
C ARG A 135 11.41 -9.93 9.21
N PHE A 136 11.53 -10.77 10.23
CA PHE A 136 12.81 -11.42 10.56
C PHE A 136 12.81 -12.93 10.27
N GLY A 137 11.68 -13.53 9.91
CA GLY A 137 11.57 -14.97 9.71
C GLY A 137 11.91 -15.80 10.95
N ALA A 138 12.13 -15.10 12.09
CA ALA A 138 12.62 -15.70 13.30
C ALA A 138 11.49 -16.46 14.03
N LYS A 139 11.80 -17.70 14.44
CA LYS A 139 11.00 -18.47 15.39
C LYS A 139 11.83 -18.59 16.66
N PRO A 140 11.37 -18.07 17.82
CA PRO A 140 12.05 -18.34 19.09
C PRO A 140 12.22 -19.84 19.28
N LYS A 141 13.41 -20.27 19.66
CA LYS A 141 13.65 -21.67 20.01
C LYS A 141 12.91 -21.98 21.31
N VAL A 142 11.75 -22.61 21.20
CA VAL A 142 11.11 -23.24 22.33
C VAL A 142 11.78 -24.60 22.51
N ALA A 143 12.55 -24.78 23.60
CA ALA A 143 13.01 -26.09 23.99
C ALA A 143 11.75 -26.96 24.28
N ARG A 144 11.47 -27.94 23.42
CA ARG A 144 10.46 -28.94 23.75
C ARG A 144 10.99 -29.75 24.95
N PRO A 145 10.21 -29.91 26.03
CA PRO A 145 10.57 -30.88 27.06
C PRO A 145 10.73 -32.25 26.39
N SER A 146 11.88 -32.88 26.53
CA SER A 146 12.03 -34.25 26.10
C SER A 146 11.13 -35.11 26.96
N ASP A 147 10.18 -35.82 26.37
CA ASP A 147 9.40 -36.83 27.04
C ASP A 147 10.38 -37.87 27.60
N ILE A 148 10.58 -37.85 28.92
CA ILE A 148 11.24 -38.93 29.63
C ILE A 148 10.24 -40.08 29.58
N LYS A 149 10.43 -41.02 28.64
CA LYS A 149 9.74 -42.31 28.67
C LYS A 149 10.01 -42.96 30.02
N LYS A 150 9.01 -42.92 30.91
CA LYS A 150 9.02 -43.80 32.09
C LYS A 150 9.02 -45.23 31.57
N ARG A 151 10.10 -45.94 31.84
CA ARG A 151 10.14 -47.41 31.83
C ARG A 151 9.32 -47.97 32.97
#